data_add1295d0a7d41856d0ec56338eb6c9d
#
_entry.id   add1295d0a7d41856d0ec56338eb6c9d
#
_cell.length_a   1.000
_cell.length_b   1.000
_cell.length_c   1.000
_cell.angle_alpha   90.00
_cell.angle_beta   90.00
_cell.angle_gamma   90.00
#
_symmetry.space_group_name_H-M   'P 1'
#
loop_
_entity.id
_entity.type
_entity.pdbx_description
1 polymer ?
#
loop_
_entity_poly.entity_id
_entity_poly.type
_entity_poly.pdbx_seq_one_letter_code
_entity_poly.pdbx_strand_id
1 'polypeptide(L)'
;MPLSAAQKKENLLAAEEKAKQLFLEIEDRGWIEAGISEIDLSNKIFDLAFEMFQTKKHWHKRIVRSGNNTLLPYSKNPPNRVIDRDDILFFDFGPVFEQWEADLGRTYVIGNDPHKHRLKEDVEACWALGKEFY
;
A
#
# COMPACT_ATOMS: atom_id res chain seq x y z
N MET A 1 -24.67 4.21 -22.65
CA MET A 1 -24.46 2.77 -22.88
C MET A 1 -23.61 2.17 -21.78
N PRO A 2 -23.99 1.05 -21.21
CA PRO A 2 -23.16 0.40 -20.21
C PRO A 2 -21.84 -0.11 -20.83
N LEU A 3 -20.76 -0.09 -20.05
CA LEU A 3 -19.45 -0.59 -20.49
C LEU A 3 -19.48 -2.12 -20.67
N SER A 4 -18.81 -2.60 -21.70
CA SER A 4 -18.58 -4.02 -21.88
C SER A 4 -17.65 -4.61 -20.81
N ALA A 5 -17.64 -5.93 -20.65
CA ALA A 5 -16.72 -6.59 -19.73
C ALA A 5 -15.24 -6.29 -20.05
N ALA A 6 -14.90 -6.22 -21.35
CA ALA A 6 -13.55 -5.87 -21.80
C ALA A 6 -13.16 -4.44 -21.39
N GLN A 7 -14.06 -3.46 -21.58
CA GLN A 7 -13.83 -2.08 -21.18
C GLN A 7 -13.69 -1.94 -19.66
N LYS A 8 -14.50 -2.65 -18.87
CA LYS A 8 -14.37 -2.67 -17.40
C LYS A 8 -13.03 -3.24 -16.96
N LYS A 9 -12.59 -4.35 -17.57
CA LYS A 9 -11.29 -4.95 -17.30
C LYS A 9 -10.15 -3.99 -17.60
N GLU A 10 -10.18 -3.32 -18.74
CA GLU A 10 -9.17 -2.35 -19.13
C GLU A 10 -9.07 -1.19 -18.13
N ASN A 11 -10.20 -0.65 -17.70
CA ASN A 11 -10.24 0.43 -16.73
C ASN A 11 -9.74 0.01 -15.34
N LEU A 12 -10.04 -1.21 -14.90
CA LEU A 12 -9.52 -1.76 -13.64
C LEU A 12 -8.01 -1.98 -13.71
N LEU A 13 -7.49 -2.48 -14.82
CA LEU A 13 -6.05 -2.61 -15.04
C LEU A 13 -5.35 -1.26 -15.07
N ALA A 14 -5.97 -0.25 -15.66
CA ALA A 14 -5.44 1.12 -15.64
C ALA A 14 -5.40 1.70 -14.22
N ALA A 15 -6.42 1.44 -13.41
CA ALA A 15 -6.44 1.84 -12.00
C ALA A 15 -5.33 1.15 -11.18
N GLU A 16 -5.14 -0.15 -11.38
CA GLU A 16 -4.04 -0.91 -10.76
C GLU A 16 -2.68 -0.33 -11.14
N GLU A 17 -2.48 0.01 -12.41
CA GLU A 17 -1.23 0.60 -12.89
C GLU A 17 -0.95 1.95 -12.24
N LYS A 18 -1.96 2.80 -12.08
CA LYS A 18 -1.81 4.08 -11.36
C LYS A 18 -1.43 3.86 -9.88
N ALA A 19 -2.02 2.86 -9.22
CA ALA A 19 -1.65 2.52 -7.85
C ALA A 19 -0.21 2.02 -7.75
N LYS A 20 0.27 1.24 -8.71
CA LYS A 20 1.69 0.83 -8.80
C LYS A 20 2.60 2.03 -8.98
N GLN A 21 2.26 2.97 -9.85
CA GLN A 21 3.03 4.21 -10.04
C GLN A 21 3.08 5.04 -8.77
N LEU A 22 1.99 5.12 -8.01
CA LEU A 22 1.96 5.80 -6.71
C LEU A 22 2.99 5.17 -5.74
N PHE A 23 3.04 3.85 -5.64
CA PHE A 23 3.97 3.17 -4.75
C PHE A 23 5.43 3.34 -5.21
N LEU A 24 5.69 3.27 -6.50
CA LEU A 24 7.03 3.54 -7.05
C LEU A 24 7.50 4.96 -6.73
N GLU A 25 6.61 5.94 -6.82
CA GLU A 25 6.95 7.33 -6.48
C GLU A 25 7.26 7.50 -4.98
N ILE A 26 6.54 6.80 -4.10
CA ILE A 26 6.84 6.78 -2.66
C ILE A 26 8.25 6.22 -2.41
N GLU A 27 8.60 5.14 -3.08
CA GLU A 27 9.92 4.51 -3.00
C GLU A 27 11.01 5.45 -3.53
N ASP A 28 10.80 6.04 -4.70
CA ASP A 28 11.74 6.96 -5.35
C ASP A 28 11.99 8.23 -4.52
N ARG A 29 10.99 8.73 -3.81
CA ARG A 29 11.13 9.86 -2.89
C ARG A 29 11.81 9.48 -1.57
N GLY A 30 12.09 8.22 -1.32
CA GLY A 30 12.74 7.76 -0.10
C GLY A 30 11.88 7.93 1.17
N TRP A 31 10.57 7.85 1.03
CA TRP A 31 9.66 8.09 2.17
C TRP A 31 9.52 6.91 3.12
N ILE A 32 10.04 5.75 2.73
CA ILE A 32 10.04 4.55 3.57
C ILE A 32 11.29 4.58 4.45
N GLU A 33 11.20 5.34 5.52
CA GLU A 33 12.32 5.62 6.41
C GLU A 33 11.89 5.66 7.88
N ALA A 34 12.87 5.50 8.76
CA ALA A 34 12.66 5.69 10.20
C ALA A 34 12.41 7.16 10.55
N GLY A 35 11.67 7.39 11.63
CA GLY A 35 11.47 8.73 12.19
C GLY A 35 10.16 9.41 11.76
N ILE A 36 9.44 8.87 10.80
CA ILE A 36 8.10 9.33 10.44
C ILE A 36 7.02 8.49 11.15
N SER A 37 5.92 9.09 11.55
CA SER A 37 4.80 8.34 12.11
C SER A 37 3.94 7.69 11.02
N GLU A 38 3.24 6.62 11.39
CA GLU A 38 2.31 5.93 10.49
C GLU A 38 1.25 6.88 9.93
N ILE A 39 0.69 7.75 10.76
CA ILE A 39 -0.34 8.73 10.36
C ILE A 39 0.26 9.77 9.41
N ASP A 40 1.43 10.32 9.71
CA ASP A 40 2.07 11.32 8.87
C ASP A 40 2.43 10.75 7.50
N LEU A 41 2.95 9.52 7.46
CA LEU A 41 3.23 8.83 6.21
C LEU A 41 1.95 8.57 5.40
N SER A 42 0.89 8.11 6.06
CA SER A 42 -0.43 7.93 5.42
C SER A 42 -0.95 9.22 4.81
N ASN A 43 -0.82 10.35 5.51
CA ASN A 43 -1.25 11.65 5.02
C ASN A 43 -0.39 12.12 3.83
N LYS A 44 0.92 11.93 3.89
CA LYS A 44 1.81 12.22 2.74
C LYS A 44 1.41 11.43 1.49
N ILE A 45 1.08 10.15 1.66
CA ILE A 45 0.66 9.30 0.55
C ILE A 45 -0.70 9.76 -0.02
N PHE A 46 -1.62 10.16 0.85
CA PHE A 46 -2.89 10.74 0.41
C PHE A 46 -2.69 12.00 -0.45
N ASP A 47 -1.84 12.91 0.03
CA ASP A 47 -1.51 14.15 -0.69
C ASP A 47 -0.81 13.86 -2.02
N LEU A 48 0.09 12.86 -2.05
CA LEU A 48 0.77 12.45 -3.28
C LEU A 48 -0.22 11.86 -4.31
N ALA A 49 -1.17 11.05 -3.87
CA ALA A 49 -2.20 10.51 -4.77
C ALA A 49 -3.02 11.63 -5.41
N PHE A 50 -3.30 12.69 -4.65
CA PHE A 50 -3.95 13.88 -5.20
C PHE A 50 -3.04 14.66 -6.16
N GLU A 51 -1.78 14.86 -5.80
CA GLU A 51 -0.79 15.53 -6.65
C GLU A 51 -0.64 14.83 -8.01
N MET A 52 -0.51 13.50 -8.00
CA MET A 52 -0.27 12.72 -9.23
C MET A 52 -1.53 12.50 -10.08
N PHE A 53 -2.67 12.26 -9.44
CA PHE A 53 -3.87 11.76 -10.12
C PHE A 53 -5.16 12.49 -9.76
N GLN A 54 -5.12 13.55 -8.95
CA GLN A 54 -6.27 14.28 -8.40
C GLN A 54 -7.25 13.35 -7.64
N THR A 55 -6.75 12.26 -7.09
CA THR A 55 -7.54 11.31 -6.31
C THR A 55 -7.66 11.76 -4.87
N LYS A 56 -8.90 11.86 -4.37
CA LYS A 56 -9.23 12.16 -2.96
C LYS A 56 -9.98 11.03 -2.28
N LYS A 57 -10.47 10.06 -3.04
CA LYS A 57 -11.29 8.97 -2.53
C LYS A 57 -10.49 7.69 -2.41
N HIS A 58 -10.63 7.03 -1.24
CA HIS A 58 -10.23 5.66 -1.00
C HIS A 58 -11.48 4.86 -0.63
N TRP A 59 -11.63 3.66 -1.14
CA TRP A 59 -12.84 2.86 -0.89
C TRP A 59 -12.81 2.16 0.48
N HIS A 60 -11.62 2.05 1.10
CA HIS A 60 -11.43 1.62 2.48
C HIS A 60 -10.45 2.53 3.21
N LYS A 61 -10.33 2.40 4.54
CA LYS A 61 -9.36 3.20 5.30
C LYS A 61 -7.94 2.91 4.82
N ARG A 62 -7.14 3.95 4.69
CA ARG A 62 -5.72 3.81 4.38
C ARG A 62 -5.00 3.17 5.55
N ILE A 63 -4.15 2.19 5.28
CA ILE A 63 -3.39 1.49 6.30
C ILE A 63 -1.91 1.69 6.05
N VAL A 64 -1.25 2.26 7.06
CA VAL A 64 0.20 2.21 7.26
C VAL A 64 0.41 1.65 8.65
N ARG A 65 1.01 0.48 8.75
CA ARG A 65 1.30 -0.19 10.02
C ARG A 65 2.73 -0.64 10.07
N SER A 66 3.33 -0.49 11.24
CA SER A 66 4.73 -0.85 11.48
C SER A 66 4.88 -1.60 12.81
N GLY A 67 5.90 -2.43 12.91
CA GLY A 67 6.22 -3.19 14.12
C GLY A 67 5.03 -3.97 14.66
N ASN A 68 4.73 -3.84 15.93
CA ASN A 68 3.63 -4.57 16.57
C ASN A 68 2.24 -4.27 15.98
N ASN A 69 2.07 -3.10 15.38
CA ASN A 69 0.81 -2.74 14.73
C ASN A 69 0.52 -3.60 13.50
N THR A 70 1.53 -4.22 12.89
CA THR A 70 1.35 -5.15 11.76
C THR A 70 0.63 -6.44 12.16
N LEU A 71 0.58 -6.77 13.44
CA LEU A 71 -0.06 -7.98 13.95
C LEU A 71 -1.57 -7.83 14.17
N LEU A 72 -2.10 -6.62 14.01
CA LEU A 72 -3.49 -6.34 14.29
C LEU A 72 -4.37 -6.47 13.03
N PRO A 73 -5.59 -7.01 13.17
CA PRO A 73 -6.50 -7.11 12.04
C PRO A 73 -7.02 -5.73 11.60
N TYR A 74 -7.55 -5.68 10.39
CA TYR A 74 -8.09 -4.45 9.78
C TYR A 74 -9.07 -3.68 10.69
N SER A 75 -9.92 -4.40 11.43
CA SER A 75 -10.94 -3.81 12.31
C SER A 75 -10.37 -3.00 13.48
N LYS A 76 -9.09 -3.19 13.82
CA LYS A 76 -8.43 -2.47 14.91
C LYS A 76 -7.84 -1.15 14.42
N ASN A 77 -7.78 -0.18 15.33
CA ASN A 77 -7.14 1.10 15.11
C ASN A 77 -6.07 1.29 16.19
N PRO A 78 -4.85 0.75 15.95
CA PRO A 78 -3.78 0.87 16.94
C PRO A 78 -3.38 2.32 17.15
N PRO A 79 -2.76 2.64 18.32
CA PRO A 79 -2.15 3.94 18.52
C PRO A 79 -1.13 4.26 17.41
N ASN A 80 -1.01 5.54 17.05
CA ASN A 80 -0.02 6.00 16.10
C ASN A 80 1.39 5.61 16.56
N ARG A 81 2.20 5.11 15.66
CA ARG A 81 3.57 4.67 15.96
C ARG A 81 4.54 5.36 15.02
N VAL A 82 5.70 5.73 15.54
CA VAL A 82 6.84 6.21 14.74
C VAL A 82 7.62 5.00 14.24
N ILE A 83 7.93 4.99 12.95
CA ILE A 83 8.70 3.93 12.31
C ILE A 83 10.14 3.94 12.84
N ASP A 84 10.64 2.77 13.23
CA ASP A 84 11.96 2.57 13.83
C ASP A 84 13.02 2.26 12.77
N ARG A 85 14.29 2.36 13.16
CA ARG A 85 15.45 2.04 12.32
C ARG A 85 15.60 0.56 12.00
N ASP A 86 15.00 -0.29 12.82
CA ASP A 86 14.92 -1.73 12.63
C ASP A 86 13.45 -2.12 12.68
N ASP A 87 12.79 -2.10 11.53
CA ASP A 87 11.34 -2.24 11.48
C ASP A 87 10.86 -3.01 10.24
N ILE A 88 9.65 -3.51 10.35
CA ILE A 88 8.86 -4.00 9.21
C ILE A 88 7.56 -3.22 9.18
N LEU A 89 7.14 -2.84 8.00
CA LEU A 89 5.89 -2.10 7.79
C LEU A 89 5.19 -2.54 6.52
N PHE A 90 3.88 -2.33 6.47
CA PHE A 90 3.14 -2.50 5.25
C PHE A 90 2.17 -1.35 4.99
N PHE A 91 1.88 -1.17 3.71
CA PHE A 91 0.82 -0.32 3.21
C PHE A 91 -0.33 -1.18 2.69
N ASP A 92 -1.53 -0.70 2.91
CA ASP A 92 -2.74 -1.24 2.30
C ASP A 92 -3.65 -0.06 1.93
N PHE A 93 -3.73 0.22 0.63
CA PHE A 93 -4.42 1.39 0.09
C PHE A 93 -5.42 0.99 -0.98
N GLY A 94 -6.56 1.66 -0.96
CA GLY A 94 -7.62 1.48 -1.95
C GLY A 94 -7.99 2.79 -2.65
N PRO A 95 -7.07 3.44 -3.39
CA PRO A 95 -7.39 4.67 -4.10
C PRO A 95 -8.41 4.41 -5.22
N VAL A 96 -9.31 5.38 -5.40
CA VAL A 96 -10.30 5.36 -6.46
C VAL A 96 -9.90 6.41 -7.51
N PHE A 97 -9.55 5.94 -8.70
CA PHE A 97 -9.18 6.77 -9.82
C PHE A 97 -10.41 6.99 -10.71
N GLU A 98 -10.94 8.21 -10.71
CA GLU A 98 -12.23 8.55 -11.31
C GLU A 98 -13.36 7.77 -10.63
N GLN A 99 -13.71 6.61 -11.15
CA GLN A 99 -14.72 5.69 -10.58
C GLN A 99 -14.21 4.25 -10.43
N TRP A 100 -12.92 4.01 -10.70
CA TRP A 100 -12.31 2.69 -10.71
C TRP A 100 -11.47 2.47 -9.46
N GLU A 101 -11.80 1.43 -8.72
CA GLU A 101 -11.14 1.08 -7.48
C GLU A 101 -9.86 0.30 -7.74
N ALA A 102 -8.78 0.70 -7.09
CA ALA A 102 -7.58 -0.11 -6.94
C ALA A 102 -7.49 -0.66 -5.52
N ASP A 103 -6.75 -1.72 -5.36
CA ASP A 103 -6.47 -2.33 -4.06
C ASP A 103 -5.04 -2.88 -4.10
N LEU A 104 -4.15 -2.23 -3.37
CA LEU A 104 -2.74 -2.55 -3.48
C LEU A 104 -2.05 -2.47 -2.11
N GLY A 105 -1.32 -3.54 -1.78
CA GLY A 105 -0.49 -3.62 -0.59
C GLY A 105 0.98 -3.86 -0.92
N ARG A 106 1.87 -3.41 -0.04
CA ARG A 106 3.31 -3.65 -0.10
C ARG A 106 3.89 -3.73 1.31
N THR A 107 4.82 -4.64 1.48
CA THR A 107 5.61 -4.79 2.71
C THR A 107 7.01 -4.25 2.49
N TYR A 108 7.52 -3.53 3.47
CA TYR A 108 8.87 -2.94 3.46
C TYR A 108 9.61 -3.30 4.74
N VAL A 109 10.93 -3.41 4.65
CA VAL A 109 11.81 -3.64 5.80
C VAL A 109 12.83 -2.53 5.88
N ILE A 110 13.01 -1.98 7.07
CA ILE A 110 14.05 -1.01 7.39
C ILE A 110 15.06 -1.72 8.30
N GLY A 111 16.34 -1.58 7.97
CA GLY A 111 17.43 -2.26 8.70
C GLY A 111 17.79 -3.61 8.10
N ASN A 112 18.57 -4.39 8.85
CA ASN A 112 19.24 -5.59 8.36
C ASN A 112 18.82 -6.89 9.08
N ASP A 113 17.69 -6.88 9.79
CA ASP A 113 17.20 -8.08 10.46
C ASP A 113 16.79 -9.14 9.43
N PRO A 114 17.49 -10.30 9.38
CA PRO A 114 17.22 -11.33 8.39
C PRO A 114 15.82 -11.94 8.52
N HIS A 115 15.23 -11.97 9.72
CA HIS A 115 13.87 -12.47 9.92
C HIS A 115 12.83 -11.57 9.25
N LYS A 116 12.99 -10.26 9.36
CA LYS A 116 12.09 -9.29 8.73
C LYS A 116 12.18 -9.37 7.21
N HIS A 117 13.39 -9.44 6.65
CA HIS A 117 13.59 -9.64 5.22
C HIS A 117 13.00 -10.96 4.73
N ARG A 118 13.15 -12.03 5.50
CA ARG A 118 12.54 -13.32 5.16
C ARG A 118 11.01 -13.26 5.17
N LEU A 119 10.39 -12.61 6.16
CA LEU A 119 8.94 -12.42 6.21
C LEU A 119 8.43 -11.66 4.98
N LYS A 120 9.14 -10.62 4.55
CA LYS A 120 8.80 -9.88 3.34
C LYS A 120 8.85 -10.78 2.10
N GLU A 121 9.90 -11.55 1.93
CA GLU A 121 10.05 -12.51 0.83
C GLU A 121 8.95 -13.57 0.86
N ASP A 122 8.64 -14.12 2.02
CA ASP A 122 7.63 -15.14 2.19
C ASP A 122 6.22 -14.62 1.85
N VAL A 123 5.87 -13.41 2.24
CA VAL A 123 4.55 -12.83 1.89
C VAL A 123 4.43 -12.58 0.40
N GLU A 124 5.48 -12.14 -0.26
CA GLU A 124 5.52 -11.98 -1.72
C GLU A 124 5.37 -13.32 -2.43
N ALA A 125 6.06 -14.35 -1.95
CA ALA A 125 5.95 -15.71 -2.48
C ALA A 125 4.55 -16.30 -2.30
N CYS A 126 3.94 -16.12 -1.13
CA CYS A 126 2.56 -16.55 -0.86
C CYS A 126 1.56 -15.88 -1.78
N TRP A 127 1.72 -14.58 -2.01
CA TRP A 127 0.87 -13.84 -2.93
C TRP A 127 1.00 -14.36 -4.37
N ALA A 128 2.24 -14.58 -4.84
CA ALA A 128 2.50 -15.11 -6.18
C ALA A 128 1.89 -16.50 -6.38
N LEU A 129 2.01 -17.39 -5.39
CA LEU A 129 1.39 -18.70 -5.42
C LEU A 129 -0.14 -18.62 -5.44
N GLY A 130 -0.73 -17.73 -4.63
CA GLY A 130 -2.17 -17.50 -4.64
C GLY A 130 -2.68 -16.98 -5.99
N LYS A 131 -1.93 -16.08 -6.61
CA LYS A 131 -2.27 -15.55 -7.94
C LYS A 131 -2.25 -16.63 -9.02
N GLU A 132 -1.28 -17.55 -8.99
CA GLU A 132 -1.23 -18.67 -9.93
C GLU A 132 -2.43 -19.61 -9.78
N PHE A 133 -2.97 -19.72 -8.56
CA PHE A 133 -4.12 -20.59 -8.28
C PHE A 133 -5.45 -20.06 -8.85
N TYR A 134 -5.55 -18.77 -9.06
CA TYR A 134 -6.70 -18.09 -9.67
C TYR A 134 -6.51 -17.88 -11.16
#